data_c1373f53beab28142ff506e670b016c1
#
_entry.id   c1373f53beab28142ff506e670b016c1
#
_cell.length_a   1.000
_cell.length_b   1.000
_cell.length_c   1.000
_cell.angle_alpha   90.00
_cell.angle_beta   90.00
_cell.angle_gamma   90.00
#
_symmetry.space_group_name_H-M   'P 1'
#
loop_
_entity.id
_entity.type
_entity.pdbx_description
1 polymer ?
#
loop_
_entity_poly.entity_id
_entity_poly.type
_entity_poly.pdbx_seq_one_letter_code
_entity_poly.pdbx_strand_id
1 'polypeptide(L)'
;MKKFIIALSALILLYLAYDTARYRLGWYIDLKPDEPVTAFMTTDTQSIYMDRGSGPEPFIVKGVNLGVGIPGEWATDYAIDRETYLRWFGQMQEMGANTVRVYITLHDDFYNAFYEYNTLREENGEEPLWLIHGVWVNDYVQNSHRDAYDKDFYETFLQDCR
;
A
#
# COMPACT_ATOMS: atom_id res chain seq x y z
N MET A 1 -35.50 16.16 24.98
CA MET A 1 -34.32 16.93 24.53
C MET A 1 -33.03 16.57 25.27
N LYS A 2 -32.92 16.68 26.60
CA LYS A 2 -31.66 16.41 27.34
C LYS A 2 -31.08 15.02 27.09
N LYS A 3 -31.90 13.95 27.10
CA LYS A 3 -31.44 12.56 26.83
C LYS A 3 -30.89 12.39 25.40
N PHE A 4 -31.49 13.04 24.41
CA PHE A 4 -31.01 13.03 23.03
C PHE A 4 -29.66 13.73 22.87
N ILE A 5 -29.49 14.89 23.52
CA ILE A 5 -28.21 15.63 23.51
C ILE A 5 -27.11 14.79 24.14
N ILE A 6 -27.38 14.14 25.29
CA ILE A 6 -26.40 13.27 25.97
C ILE A 6 -26.00 12.10 25.05
N ALA A 7 -26.97 11.44 24.41
CA ALA A 7 -26.69 10.33 23.50
C ALA A 7 -25.85 10.78 22.29
N LEU A 8 -26.19 11.92 21.69
CA LEU A 8 -25.44 12.48 20.58
C LEU A 8 -24.00 12.85 20.97
N SER A 9 -23.84 13.50 22.15
CA SER A 9 -22.51 13.83 22.67
C SER A 9 -21.66 12.57 22.93
N ALA A 10 -22.25 11.51 23.46
CA ALA A 10 -21.56 10.25 23.68
C ALA A 10 -21.09 9.60 22.36
N LEU A 11 -21.94 9.63 21.32
CA LEU A 11 -21.59 9.14 19.98
C LEU A 11 -20.43 9.92 19.35
N ILE A 12 -20.44 11.24 19.48
CA ILE A 12 -19.36 12.11 19.00
C ILE A 12 -18.06 11.80 19.74
N LEU A 13 -18.09 11.64 21.06
CA LEU A 13 -16.92 11.30 21.85
C LEU A 13 -16.35 9.91 21.49
N LEU A 14 -17.21 8.92 21.26
CA LEU A 14 -16.81 7.60 20.81
C LEU A 14 -16.17 7.63 19.41
N TYR A 15 -16.76 8.42 18.51
CA TYR A 15 -16.18 8.62 17.18
C TYR A 15 -14.80 9.28 17.26
N LEU A 16 -14.65 10.36 18.03
CA LEU A 16 -13.35 11.03 18.21
C LEU A 16 -12.31 10.14 18.88
N ALA A 17 -12.72 9.31 19.86
CA ALA A 17 -11.84 8.33 20.47
C ALA A 17 -11.38 7.25 19.48
N TYR A 18 -12.31 6.73 18.67
CA TYR A 18 -12.00 5.79 17.60
C TYR A 18 -11.06 6.40 16.55
N ASP A 19 -11.38 7.60 16.08
CA ASP A 19 -10.57 8.33 15.10
C ASP A 19 -9.14 8.56 15.62
N THR A 20 -9.02 9.00 16.87
CA THR A 20 -7.71 9.19 17.51
C THR A 20 -6.95 7.86 17.64
N ALA A 21 -7.61 6.81 18.11
CA ALA A 21 -6.99 5.50 18.25
C ALA A 21 -6.52 4.96 16.88
N ARG A 22 -7.36 5.07 15.86
CA ARG A 22 -7.09 4.55 14.50
C ARG A 22 -5.98 5.32 13.80
N TYR A 23 -6.09 6.65 13.74
CA TYR A 23 -5.24 7.48 12.87
C TYR A 23 -4.04 8.11 13.56
N ARG A 24 -4.09 8.31 14.89
CA ARG A 24 -2.96 8.89 15.62
C ARG A 24 -2.15 7.88 16.41
N LEU A 25 -2.80 6.84 16.96
CA LEU A 25 -2.12 5.82 17.74
C LEU A 25 -1.83 4.55 16.95
N GLY A 26 -2.33 4.44 15.71
CA GLY A 26 -2.13 3.29 14.85
C GLY A 26 -2.86 2.02 15.32
N TRP A 27 -3.87 2.15 16.18
CA TRP A 27 -4.66 1.02 16.61
C TRP A 27 -5.64 0.62 15.51
N TYR A 28 -5.70 -0.65 15.20
CA TYR A 28 -6.68 -1.20 14.29
C TYR A 28 -7.25 -2.51 14.84
N ILE A 29 -8.46 -2.82 14.41
CA ILE A 29 -9.07 -4.12 14.70
C ILE A 29 -8.70 -5.02 13.51
N ASP A 30 -7.92 -6.05 13.78
CA ASP A 30 -7.66 -7.08 12.82
C ASP A 30 -8.92 -7.95 12.69
N LEU A 31 -9.53 -7.92 11.53
CA LEU A 31 -10.73 -8.71 11.24
C LEU A 31 -10.40 -10.14 10.83
N LYS A 32 -9.11 -10.43 10.59
CA LYS A 32 -8.61 -11.77 10.21
C LYS A 32 -7.34 -12.11 10.99
N PRO A 33 -7.39 -12.13 12.33
CA PRO A 33 -6.19 -12.29 13.18
C PRO A 33 -5.50 -13.64 12.99
N ASP A 34 -6.22 -14.63 12.45
CA ASP A 34 -5.71 -15.98 12.21
C ASP A 34 -5.19 -16.18 10.77
N GLU A 35 -5.21 -15.14 9.92
CA GLU A 35 -4.64 -15.22 8.59
C GLU A 35 -3.11 -15.16 8.68
N PRO A 36 -2.40 -16.26 8.41
CA PRO A 36 -0.96 -16.29 8.61
C PRO A 36 -0.25 -15.40 7.57
N VAL A 37 0.73 -14.65 8.02
CA VAL A 37 1.68 -14.02 7.10
C VAL A 37 2.61 -15.12 6.59
N THR A 38 2.53 -15.41 5.30
CA THR A 38 3.24 -16.52 4.66
C THR A 38 4.63 -16.16 4.14
N ALA A 39 4.93 -14.87 4.05
CA ALA A 39 6.23 -14.38 3.63
C ALA A 39 6.61 -13.11 4.38
N PHE A 40 7.84 -13.04 4.87
CA PHE A 40 8.40 -11.88 5.54
C PHE A 40 9.53 -11.29 4.70
N MET A 41 9.50 -9.97 4.51
CA MET A 41 10.58 -9.24 3.88
C MET A 41 11.45 -8.57 4.93
N THR A 42 12.75 -8.76 4.82
CA THR A 42 13.76 -8.09 5.66
C THR A 42 14.82 -7.44 4.78
N THR A 43 15.53 -6.47 5.32
CA THR A 43 16.60 -5.78 4.60
C THR A 43 17.83 -5.70 5.48
N ASP A 44 18.99 -5.76 4.85
CA ASP A 44 20.25 -5.31 5.43
C ASP A 44 20.71 -4.02 4.71
N THR A 45 22.00 -3.67 4.86
CA THR A 45 22.57 -2.47 4.23
C THR A 45 22.67 -2.56 2.69
N GLN A 46 22.49 -3.73 2.08
CA GLN A 46 22.77 -3.97 0.67
C GLN A 46 21.70 -4.77 -0.06
N SER A 47 20.88 -5.55 0.64
CA SER A 47 20.01 -6.54 0.03
C SER A 47 18.63 -6.60 0.69
N ILE A 48 17.67 -7.07 -0.08
CA ILE A 48 16.35 -7.46 0.40
C ILE A 48 16.33 -8.98 0.48
N TYR A 49 15.76 -9.51 1.56
CA TYR A 49 15.59 -10.94 1.78
C TYR A 49 14.12 -11.25 1.96
N MET A 50 13.71 -12.41 1.50
CA MET A 50 12.38 -12.97 1.70
C MET A 50 12.50 -14.28 2.47
N ASP A 51 11.69 -14.42 3.52
CA ASP A 51 11.54 -15.66 4.26
C ASP A 51 10.13 -16.21 4.05
N ARG A 52 10.03 -17.41 3.49
CA ARG A 52 8.79 -18.16 3.28
C ARG A 52 8.67 -19.35 4.24
N GLY A 53 9.37 -19.29 5.38
CA GLY A 53 9.38 -20.35 6.39
C GLY A 53 10.57 -21.31 6.29
N SER A 54 11.43 -21.18 5.26
CA SER A 54 12.68 -21.94 5.11
C SER A 54 13.92 -21.15 5.55
N GLY A 55 13.74 -19.91 5.97
CA GLY A 55 14.77 -18.94 6.28
C GLY A 55 14.94 -17.86 5.20
N PRO A 56 15.62 -16.75 5.52
CA PRO A 56 15.74 -15.62 4.62
C PRO A 56 16.63 -15.95 3.41
N GLU A 57 16.07 -15.75 2.22
CA GLU A 57 16.78 -15.88 0.94
C GLU A 57 16.87 -14.52 0.24
N PRO A 58 17.96 -14.21 -0.50
CA PRO A 58 18.07 -12.97 -1.24
C PRO A 58 16.94 -12.80 -2.26
N PHE A 59 16.23 -11.68 -2.19
CA PHE A 59 15.16 -11.34 -3.12
C PHE A 59 15.62 -10.24 -4.07
N ILE A 60 15.76 -10.58 -5.36
CA ILE A 60 16.13 -9.61 -6.39
C ILE A 60 14.86 -9.00 -6.98
N VAL A 61 14.65 -7.71 -6.71
CA VAL A 61 13.53 -6.97 -7.27
C VAL A 61 13.74 -6.74 -8.76
N LYS A 62 12.87 -7.32 -9.58
CA LYS A 62 12.71 -7.03 -11.00
C LYS A 62 11.37 -6.34 -11.18
N GLY A 63 11.36 -5.01 -10.95
CA GLY A 63 10.14 -4.27 -10.75
C GLY A 63 9.76 -3.36 -11.90
N VAL A 64 8.44 -3.13 -12.04
CA VAL A 64 7.86 -2.12 -12.91
C VAL A 64 7.18 -1.07 -12.05
N ASN A 65 7.47 0.20 -12.31
CA ASN A 65 6.74 1.31 -11.70
C ASN A 65 5.42 1.52 -12.44
N LEU A 66 4.33 1.52 -11.69
CA LEU A 66 2.99 1.72 -12.23
C LEU A 66 2.43 3.06 -11.75
N GLY A 67 2.05 3.90 -12.70
CA GLY A 67 1.39 5.19 -12.43
C GLY A 67 -0.13 5.05 -12.42
N VAL A 68 -0.81 6.20 -12.36
CA VAL A 68 -2.27 6.32 -12.24
C VAL A 68 -2.96 6.77 -13.52
N GLY A 69 -2.22 7.05 -14.58
CA GLY A 69 -2.76 7.59 -15.83
C GLY A 69 -2.45 6.71 -17.03
N ILE A 70 -3.30 6.83 -18.04
CA ILE A 70 -3.10 6.30 -19.39
C ILE A 70 -3.06 7.44 -20.41
N PRO A 71 -2.41 7.27 -21.55
CA PRO A 71 -2.36 8.29 -22.59
C PRO A 71 -3.77 8.73 -23.03
N GLY A 72 -4.02 10.03 -22.99
CA GLY A 72 -5.31 10.62 -23.37
C GLY A 72 -6.28 10.86 -22.23
N GLU A 73 -5.99 10.36 -21.03
CA GLU A 73 -6.84 10.52 -19.85
C GLU A 73 -6.07 11.21 -18.71
N TRP A 74 -6.78 11.90 -17.85
CA TRP A 74 -6.19 12.50 -16.66
C TRP A 74 -6.02 11.46 -15.54
N ALA A 75 -4.97 11.58 -14.77
CA ALA A 75 -4.71 10.68 -13.63
C ALA A 75 -5.86 10.64 -12.60
N THR A 76 -6.63 11.74 -12.51
CA THR A 76 -7.81 11.87 -11.63
C THR A 76 -9.07 11.21 -12.15
N ASP A 77 -9.09 10.78 -13.41
CA ASP A 77 -10.29 10.21 -14.03
C ASP A 77 -10.45 8.72 -13.74
N TYR A 78 -9.46 8.13 -13.08
CA TYR A 78 -9.44 6.69 -12.74
C TYR A 78 -9.76 5.79 -13.94
N ALA A 79 -9.21 6.15 -15.09
CA ALA A 79 -9.51 5.53 -16.38
C ALA A 79 -8.95 4.11 -16.55
N ILE A 80 -8.16 3.64 -15.59
CA ILE A 80 -7.58 2.30 -15.60
C ILE A 80 -8.53 1.37 -14.88
N ASP A 81 -9.20 0.52 -15.66
CA ASP A 81 -10.10 -0.49 -15.13
C ASP A 81 -9.36 -1.76 -14.67
N ARG A 82 -10.10 -2.62 -13.95
CA ARG A 82 -9.61 -3.90 -13.43
C ARG A 82 -9.04 -4.80 -14.53
N GLU A 83 -9.70 -4.87 -15.70
CA GLU A 83 -9.26 -5.74 -16.82
C GLU A 83 -7.93 -5.27 -17.40
N THR A 84 -7.73 -3.98 -17.47
CA THR A 84 -6.46 -3.39 -17.90
C THR A 84 -5.34 -3.71 -16.93
N TYR A 85 -5.58 -3.63 -15.61
CA TYR A 85 -4.59 -4.03 -14.61
C TYR A 85 -4.25 -5.53 -14.72
N LEU A 86 -5.23 -6.42 -14.83
CA LEU A 86 -5.00 -7.85 -15.00
C LEU A 86 -4.11 -8.15 -16.22
N ARG A 87 -4.42 -7.52 -17.36
CA ARG A 87 -3.61 -7.63 -18.56
C ARG A 87 -2.17 -7.15 -18.35
N TRP A 88 -1.99 -6.01 -17.68
CA TRP A 88 -0.66 -5.45 -17.43
C TRP A 88 0.15 -6.32 -16.47
N PHE A 89 -0.45 -6.88 -15.44
CA PHE A 89 0.24 -7.82 -14.54
C PHE A 89 0.77 -9.04 -15.31
N GLY A 90 -0.04 -9.61 -16.20
CA GLY A 90 0.39 -10.68 -17.09
C GLY A 90 1.59 -10.27 -17.96
N GLN A 91 1.52 -9.11 -18.62
CA GLN A 91 2.60 -8.60 -19.45
C GLN A 91 3.88 -8.33 -18.65
N MET A 92 3.76 -7.80 -17.40
CA MET A 92 4.91 -7.59 -16.52
C MET A 92 5.61 -8.91 -16.20
N GLN A 93 4.87 -9.96 -15.89
CA GLN A 93 5.47 -11.26 -15.60
C GLN A 93 6.02 -11.96 -16.85
N GLU A 94 5.39 -11.81 -18.00
CA GLU A 94 5.95 -12.27 -19.29
C GLU A 94 7.31 -11.63 -19.60
N MET A 95 7.52 -10.37 -19.19
CA MET A 95 8.81 -9.70 -19.29
C MET A 95 9.83 -10.17 -18.23
N GLY A 96 9.42 -11.03 -17.31
CA GLY A 96 10.25 -11.49 -16.18
C GLY A 96 10.26 -10.58 -14.97
N ALA A 97 9.31 -9.64 -14.86
CA ALA A 97 9.12 -8.85 -13.64
C ALA A 97 8.48 -9.72 -12.54
N ASN A 98 8.93 -9.53 -11.32
CA ASN A 98 8.36 -10.16 -10.13
C ASN A 98 7.72 -9.16 -9.17
N THR A 99 7.80 -7.87 -9.47
CA THR A 99 7.36 -6.81 -8.55
C THR A 99 6.73 -5.66 -9.33
N VAL A 100 5.59 -5.18 -8.84
CA VAL A 100 5.04 -3.88 -9.24
C VAL A 100 5.22 -2.89 -8.12
N ARG A 101 5.59 -1.65 -8.44
CA ARG A 101 5.71 -0.57 -7.47
C ARG A 101 4.73 0.55 -7.81
N VAL A 102 3.95 0.94 -6.81
CA VAL A 102 3.06 2.11 -6.86
C VAL A 102 3.54 3.18 -5.89
N TYR A 103 3.19 4.44 -6.15
CA TYR A 103 3.70 5.59 -5.39
C TYR A 103 2.70 6.17 -4.40
N ILE A 104 1.42 5.87 -4.63
CA ILE A 104 0.28 6.36 -3.86
C ILE A 104 -0.75 5.26 -3.73
N THR A 105 -1.75 5.45 -2.88
CA THR A 105 -2.93 4.60 -2.87
C THR A 105 -3.69 4.78 -4.18
N LEU A 106 -3.91 3.67 -4.89
CA LEU A 106 -4.64 3.63 -6.15
C LEU A 106 -6.14 3.40 -5.91
N HIS A 107 -6.92 3.43 -7.00
CA HIS A 107 -8.33 3.03 -6.98
C HIS A 107 -8.46 1.54 -6.63
N ASP A 108 -9.60 1.14 -6.10
CA ASP A 108 -9.92 -0.24 -5.69
C ASP A 108 -9.80 -1.26 -6.83
N ASP A 109 -10.00 -0.86 -8.07
CA ASP A 109 -9.79 -1.72 -9.26
C ASP A 109 -8.37 -2.30 -9.33
N PHE A 110 -7.36 -1.52 -8.92
CA PHE A 110 -5.99 -2.02 -8.84
C PHE A 110 -5.85 -3.15 -7.82
N TYR A 111 -6.35 -2.93 -6.60
CA TYR A 111 -6.20 -3.91 -5.52
C TYR A 111 -7.01 -5.17 -5.77
N ASN A 112 -8.22 -5.02 -6.32
CA ASN A 112 -9.08 -6.13 -6.70
C ASN A 112 -8.43 -6.96 -7.81
N ALA A 113 -7.88 -6.32 -8.85
CA ALA A 113 -7.13 -6.99 -9.90
C ALA A 113 -5.87 -7.69 -9.36
N PHE A 114 -5.13 -7.02 -8.47
CA PHE A 114 -3.91 -7.57 -7.89
C PHE A 114 -4.18 -8.81 -7.03
N TYR A 115 -5.21 -8.75 -6.21
CA TYR A 115 -5.66 -9.88 -5.41
C TYR A 115 -6.08 -11.07 -6.29
N GLU A 116 -6.96 -10.82 -7.27
CA GLU A 116 -7.41 -11.86 -8.20
C GLU A 116 -6.27 -12.48 -8.98
N TYR A 117 -5.38 -11.65 -9.52
CA TYR A 117 -4.25 -12.11 -10.28
C TYR A 117 -3.36 -13.06 -9.48
N ASN A 118 -3.02 -12.68 -8.24
CA ASN A 118 -2.19 -13.49 -7.38
C ASN A 118 -2.89 -14.75 -6.87
N THR A 119 -4.20 -14.68 -6.57
CA THR A 119 -4.99 -15.86 -6.19
C THR A 119 -4.96 -16.92 -7.28
N LEU A 120 -5.17 -16.52 -8.54
CA LEU A 120 -5.11 -17.45 -9.68
C LEU A 120 -3.73 -18.07 -9.86
N ARG A 121 -2.67 -17.31 -9.62
CA ARG A 121 -1.30 -17.83 -9.71
C ARG A 121 -0.98 -18.82 -8.59
N GLU A 122 -1.38 -18.52 -7.36
CA GLU A 122 -1.20 -19.43 -6.23
C GLU A 122 -1.96 -20.75 -6.42
N GLU A 123 -3.19 -20.70 -6.93
CA GLU A 123 -3.99 -21.87 -7.28
C GLU A 123 -3.31 -22.75 -8.35
N ASN A 124 -2.56 -22.13 -9.26
CA ASN A 124 -1.79 -22.82 -10.29
C ASN A 124 -0.38 -23.24 -9.83
N GLY A 125 0.01 -22.94 -8.59
CA GLY A 125 1.36 -23.21 -8.07
C GLY A 125 2.44 -22.34 -8.70
N GLU A 126 2.07 -21.15 -9.19
CA GLU A 126 2.95 -20.18 -9.82
C GLU A 126 3.37 -19.09 -8.83
N GLU A 127 4.53 -18.45 -9.09
CA GLU A 127 5.04 -17.37 -8.26
C GLU A 127 4.12 -16.12 -8.33
N PRO A 128 3.76 -15.51 -7.19
CA PRO A 128 2.96 -14.28 -7.17
C PRO A 128 3.75 -13.07 -7.68
N LEU A 129 3.03 -12.05 -8.09
CA LEU A 129 3.57 -10.72 -8.33
C LEU A 129 3.59 -9.96 -7.01
N TRP A 130 4.74 -9.42 -6.63
CA TRP A 130 4.91 -8.69 -5.37
C TRP A 130 4.57 -7.21 -5.53
N LEU A 131 4.09 -6.58 -4.45
CA LEU A 131 3.75 -5.17 -4.42
C LEU A 131 4.71 -4.40 -3.51
N ILE A 132 5.36 -3.38 -4.07
CA ILE A 132 5.99 -2.33 -3.28
C ILE A 132 5.04 -1.14 -3.24
N HIS A 133 4.37 -0.96 -2.12
CA HIS A 133 3.48 0.17 -1.92
C HIS A 133 4.27 1.34 -1.36
N GLY A 134 4.48 2.35 -2.19
CA GLY A 134 5.18 3.57 -1.80
C GLY A 134 4.23 4.62 -1.22
N VAL A 135 4.80 5.52 -0.46
CA VAL A 135 4.15 6.76 -0.02
C VAL A 135 4.75 7.91 -0.84
N TRP A 136 3.90 8.78 -1.39
CA TRP A 136 4.37 9.93 -2.13
C TRP A 136 5.08 10.90 -1.20
N VAL A 137 6.36 11.11 -1.46
CA VAL A 137 7.12 12.16 -0.77
C VAL A 137 6.66 13.50 -1.31
N ASN A 138 6.00 14.28 -0.48
CA ASN A 138 5.50 15.59 -0.88
C ASN A 138 6.65 16.47 -1.42
N ASP A 139 6.38 17.24 -2.46
CA ASP A 139 7.34 18.17 -3.10
C ASP A 139 7.89 19.26 -2.17
N TYR A 140 7.56 19.21 -0.90
CA TYR A 140 8.04 20.10 0.14
C TYR A 140 9.55 20.29 0.13
N VAL A 141 10.31 19.23 -0.12
CA VAL A 141 11.77 19.27 -0.17
C VAL A 141 12.25 20.05 -1.40
N GLN A 142 11.59 19.84 -2.54
CA GLN A 142 11.99 20.50 -3.81
C GLN A 142 11.55 21.95 -3.89
N ASN A 143 10.36 22.26 -3.39
CA ASN A 143 9.74 23.58 -3.54
C ASN A 143 10.00 24.55 -2.38
N SER A 144 10.39 24.05 -1.20
CA SER A 144 10.62 24.88 -0.01
C SER A 144 12.08 24.96 0.44
N HIS A 145 13.01 24.36 -0.29
CA HIS A 145 14.44 24.27 0.09
C HIS A 145 14.68 23.66 1.49
N ARG A 146 13.76 22.83 1.97
CA ARG A 146 13.90 22.15 3.26
C ARG A 146 14.77 20.91 3.10
N ASP A 147 15.58 20.64 4.12
CA ASP A 147 16.37 19.42 4.18
C ASP A 147 15.46 18.23 4.47
N ALA A 148 15.70 17.09 3.81
CA ALA A 148 14.99 15.83 4.08
C ALA A 148 15.20 15.32 5.52
N TYR A 149 16.23 15.80 6.21
CA TYR A 149 16.49 15.54 7.63
C TYR A 149 15.84 16.56 8.58
N ASP A 150 15.11 17.56 8.04
CA ASP A 150 14.32 18.47 8.84
C ASP A 150 13.28 17.67 9.64
N LYS A 151 13.23 17.95 10.97
CA LYS A 151 12.37 17.21 11.89
C LYS A 151 10.89 17.31 11.50
N ASP A 152 10.43 18.49 11.10
CA ASP A 152 9.02 18.70 10.72
C ASP A 152 8.67 17.92 9.46
N PHE A 153 9.59 17.86 8.50
CA PHE A 153 9.42 17.06 7.29
C PHE A 153 9.34 15.58 7.63
N TYR A 154 10.27 15.09 8.45
CA TYR A 154 10.31 13.68 8.85
C TYR A 154 9.05 13.25 9.61
N GLU A 155 8.60 14.07 10.56
CA GLU A 155 7.39 13.78 11.34
C GLU A 155 6.13 13.78 10.46
N THR A 156 6.01 14.70 9.49
CA THR A 156 4.90 14.73 8.54
C THR A 156 4.94 13.49 7.64
N PHE A 157 6.09 13.17 7.07
CA PHE A 157 6.23 11.99 6.21
C PHE A 157 5.94 10.68 6.96
N LEU A 158 6.37 10.59 8.23
CA LEU A 158 6.07 9.44 9.07
C LEU A 158 4.55 9.28 9.33
N GLN A 159 3.80 10.39 9.41
CA GLN A 159 2.34 10.35 9.51
C GLN A 159 1.70 9.86 8.21
N ASP A 160 2.22 10.26 7.06
CA ASP A 160 1.73 9.81 5.75
C ASP A 160 1.99 8.30 5.52
N CYS A 161 2.99 7.75 6.20
CA CYS A 161 3.31 6.31 6.15
C CYS A 161 2.44 5.43 7.07
N ARG A 162 1.62 6.02 7.94
CA ARG A 162 0.76 5.33 8.92
C ARG A 162 -0.67 5.22 8.47
#